data_68628d93691d99feec722dadd360f05a
#
_entry.id   68628d93691d99feec722dadd360f05a
#
_cell.length_a   1.000
_cell.length_b   1.000
_cell.length_c   1.000
_cell.angle_alpha   90.00
_cell.angle_beta   90.00
_cell.angle_gamma   90.00
#
_symmetry.space_group_name_H-M   'P 1'
#
loop_
_entity.id
_entity.type
_entity.pdbx_description
1 polymer ?
#
loop_
_entity_poly.entity_id
_entity_poly.type
_entity_poly.pdbx_seq_one_letter_code
_entity_poly.pdbx_strand_id
1 'polypeptide(L)'
;YESDGSPIVDQESGYPMDEMAYTDFVYPAWGGAASYKLNTVKMCTERDPRFYVTVFFSGSKWHHGNEMTLTSFAHGANGYTSDARPKSGFLVNRFYDHTANSANGQWGEITFPTFRLGEIYLNFIEAVLECKIRGVNIPANYYTKAMEVWQELRARVALPSITESYPHADDNELLDLCRKERRVELAFENHRFFDTRTWKIAEECDGGKMWGMNVETTGSGDVTPDSFWERTVFEKRVFKKQHYLYPFTQTEISLNKQLTQNYGW
;
A
#
# COMPACT_ATOMS: atom_id res chain seq x y z
N TYR A 1 -4.24 -8.01 1.98
CA TYR A 1 -4.57 -9.45 1.98
C TYR A 1 -3.93 -10.13 3.18
N GLU A 2 -4.59 -11.17 3.69
CA GLU A 2 -4.02 -12.14 4.59
C GLU A 2 -3.05 -13.06 3.82
N SER A 3 -2.32 -13.91 4.55
CA SER A 3 -1.39 -14.87 3.94
C SER A 3 -2.09 -15.95 3.10
N ASP A 4 -3.36 -16.22 3.36
CA ASP A 4 -4.21 -17.11 2.58
C ASP A 4 -4.83 -16.44 1.35
N GLY A 5 -4.57 -15.13 1.14
CA GLY A 5 -5.06 -14.34 0.02
C GLY A 5 -6.45 -13.75 0.22
N SER A 6 -7.07 -13.91 1.39
CA SER A 6 -8.34 -13.27 1.71
C SER A 6 -8.17 -11.75 1.93
N PRO A 7 -9.21 -10.91 1.72
CA PRO A 7 -9.12 -9.49 1.96
C PRO A 7 -9.15 -9.20 3.47
N ILE A 8 -8.32 -8.25 3.88
CA ILE A 8 -8.50 -7.65 5.21
C ILE A 8 -9.78 -6.85 5.16
N VAL A 9 -10.73 -7.16 6.04
CA VAL A 9 -11.99 -6.42 6.13
C VAL A 9 -11.68 -5.05 6.74
N ASP A 10 -11.88 -3.98 5.96
CA ASP A 10 -11.80 -2.62 6.50
C ASP A 10 -13.03 -2.36 7.36
N GLN A 11 -12.82 -2.31 8.65
CA GLN A 11 -13.86 -1.97 9.60
C GLN A 11 -13.71 -0.50 9.98
N GLU A 12 -14.77 0.25 9.83
CA GLU A 12 -14.85 1.67 10.21
C GLU A 12 -14.56 1.89 11.70
N SER A 13 -14.82 0.87 12.52
CA SER A 13 -14.59 0.84 13.97
C SER A 13 -13.13 0.53 14.39
N GLY A 14 -12.25 0.26 13.45
CA GLY A 14 -10.88 -0.21 13.73
C GLY A 14 -10.76 -1.73 13.71
N TYR A 15 -9.58 -2.24 14.08
CA TYR A 15 -9.34 -3.68 14.15
C TYR A 15 -10.05 -4.30 15.35
N PRO A 16 -10.51 -5.57 15.26
CA PRO A 16 -11.02 -6.32 16.41
C PRO A 16 -10.00 -6.34 17.55
N MET A 17 -10.49 -6.48 18.79
CA MET A 17 -9.62 -6.47 19.98
C MET A 17 -8.57 -7.59 19.98
N ASP A 18 -8.86 -8.73 19.36
CA ASP A 18 -7.92 -9.83 19.20
C ASP A 18 -6.77 -9.51 18.24
N GLU A 19 -6.99 -8.64 17.24
CA GLU A 19 -5.95 -8.13 16.34
C GLU A 19 -4.96 -7.20 17.05
N MET A 20 -5.35 -6.62 18.18
CA MET A 20 -4.48 -5.78 19.01
C MET A 20 -3.64 -6.59 20.01
N ALA A 21 -3.89 -7.88 20.16
CA ALA A 21 -3.09 -8.76 20.99
C ALA A 21 -1.72 -9.02 20.37
N TYR A 22 -0.74 -9.32 21.21
CA TYR A 22 0.60 -9.70 20.77
C TYR A 22 0.72 -11.21 20.62
N THR A 23 1.46 -11.63 19.61
CA THR A 23 1.79 -13.04 19.36
C THR A 23 3.22 -13.19 18.90
N ASP A 24 3.78 -14.37 19.11
CA ASP A 24 5.06 -14.73 18.53
C ASP A 24 4.91 -14.97 17.02
N PHE A 25 5.66 -14.25 16.23
CA PHE A 25 5.66 -14.36 14.78
C PHE A 25 7.08 -14.50 14.25
N VAL A 26 7.27 -15.37 13.28
CA VAL A 26 8.55 -15.54 12.58
C VAL A 26 8.51 -14.75 11.28
N TYR A 27 9.26 -13.67 11.24
CA TYR A 27 9.39 -12.86 10.03
C TYR A 27 10.10 -13.64 8.94
N PRO A 28 9.60 -13.60 7.70
CA PRO A 28 10.25 -14.26 6.59
C PRO A 28 11.63 -13.63 6.32
N ALA A 29 12.57 -14.46 5.86
CA ALA A 29 13.85 -13.98 5.36
C ALA A 29 13.64 -13.22 4.06
N TRP A 30 14.19 -12.00 3.94
CA TRP A 30 14.12 -11.19 2.73
C TRP A 30 15.26 -10.16 2.68
N GLY A 31 15.58 -9.68 1.48
CA GLY A 31 16.60 -8.62 1.31
C GLY A 31 17.97 -8.98 1.88
N GLY A 32 18.33 -10.27 1.96
CA GLY A 32 19.58 -10.74 2.54
C GLY A 32 19.56 -10.87 4.08
N ALA A 33 18.45 -10.51 4.73
CA ALA A 33 18.27 -10.71 6.17
C ALA A 33 17.80 -12.12 6.49
N ALA A 34 18.28 -12.70 7.59
CA ALA A 34 17.76 -13.97 8.12
C ALA A 34 16.35 -13.78 8.70
N SER A 35 15.57 -14.85 8.74
CA SER A 35 14.31 -14.86 9.49
C SER A 35 14.58 -14.63 10.98
N TYR A 36 13.70 -13.91 11.66
CA TYR A 36 13.79 -13.67 13.09
C TYR A 36 12.42 -13.79 13.76
N LYS A 37 12.42 -14.18 15.02
CA LYS A 37 11.21 -14.26 15.83
C LYS A 37 11.04 -12.98 16.65
N LEU A 38 9.84 -12.45 16.67
CA LEU A 38 9.50 -11.25 17.43
C LEU A 38 8.08 -11.34 17.97
N ASN A 39 7.88 -10.90 19.20
CA ASN A 39 6.53 -10.70 19.73
C ASN A 39 5.89 -9.49 19.05
N THR A 40 4.88 -9.73 18.23
CA THR A 40 4.31 -8.76 17.29
C THR A 40 2.81 -8.65 17.48
N VAL A 41 2.26 -7.46 17.28
CA VAL A 41 0.80 -7.27 17.26
C VAL A 41 0.19 -8.07 16.11
N LYS A 42 -0.88 -8.79 16.37
CA LYS A 42 -1.52 -9.71 15.40
C LYS A 42 -1.89 -9.05 14.08
N MET A 43 -2.37 -7.81 14.12
CA MET A 43 -2.69 -7.06 12.90
C MET A 43 -1.52 -6.93 11.91
N CYS A 44 -0.29 -7.15 12.35
CA CYS A 44 0.91 -7.13 11.51
C CYS A 44 1.48 -8.53 11.25
N THR A 45 0.81 -9.60 11.69
CA THR A 45 1.20 -10.98 11.46
C THR A 45 0.35 -11.62 10.35
N GLU A 46 0.84 -12.68 9.76
CA GLU A 46 0.10 -13.46 8.75
C GLU A 46 -0.49 -12.63 7.59
N ARG A 47 0.19 -11.56 7.23
CA ARG A 47 -0.18 -10.71 6.11
C ARG A 47 0.42 -11.21 4.79
N ASP A 48 -0.14 -10.74 3.69
CA ASP A 48 0.47 -10.87 2.36
C ASP A 48 1.99 -10.63 2.45
N PRO A 49 2.85 -11.50 1.94
CA PRO A 49 4.31 -11.35 2.03
C PRO A 49 4.82 -9.99 1.53
N ARG A 50 4.10 -9.34 0.60
CA ARG A 50 4.43 -8.00 0.11
C ARG A 50 4.32 -6.92 1.18
N PHE A 51 3.52 -7.14 2.23
CA PHE A 51 3.44 -6.21 3.36
C PHE A 51 4.81 -6.01 4.00
N TYR A 52 5.53 -7.10 4.30
CA TYR A 52 6.80 -7.06 5.01
C TYR A 52 7.97 -6.45 4.21
N VAL A 53 7.91 -6.50 2.88
CA VAL A 53 8.90 -5.87 2.00
C VAL A 53 8.52 -4.44 1.60
N THR A 54 7.31 -4.01 1.93
CA THR A 54 6.77 -2.72 1.51
C THR A 54 6.68 -1.72 2.65
N VAL A 55 6.40 -2.19 3.87
CA VAL A 55 6.07 -1.35 5.02
C VAL A 55 6.89 -1.76 6.24
N PHE A 56 7.46 -0.77 6.92
CA PHE A 56 7.90 -0.93 8.30
C PHE A 56 6.80 -0.48 9.25
N PHE A 57 6.62 -1.22 10.33
CA PHE A 57 5.68 -0.90 11.40
C PHE A 57 6.40 -0.88 12.75
N SER A 58 5.80 -0.26 13.76
CA SER A 58 6.38 -0.16 15.09
C SER A 58 6.56 -1.55 15.71
N GLY A 59 7.75 -1.84 16.21
CA GLY A 59 8.16 -3.16 16.70
C GLY A 59 8.90 -4.01 15.66
N SER A 60 8.87 -3.66 14.36
CA SER A 60 9.69 -4.36 13.36
C SER A 60 11.17 -3.98 13.49
N LYS A 61 12.04 -4.83 12.96
CA LYS A 61 13.48 -4.59 13.01
C LYS A 61 14.01 -3.97 11.74
N TRP A 62 14.88 -2.99 11.92
CA TRP A 62 15.65 -2.37 10.87
C TRP A 62 17.01 -3.08 10.75
N HIS A 63 17.35 -3.54 9.56
CA HIS A 63 18.59 -4.27 9.32
C HIS A 63 19.72 -3.37 8.84
N HIS A 64 20.64 -3.10 9.74
CA HIS A 64 21.91 -2.39 9.47
C HIS A 64 23.11 -3.08 10.11
N GLY A 65 23.18 -4.39 10.08
CA GLY A 65 24.23 -5.10 10.80
C GLY A 65 24.11 -5.01 12.33
N ASN A 66 23.42 -4.01 12.85
CA ASN A 66 22.95 -3.89 14.22
C ASN A 66 21.42 -3.85 14.18
N GLU A 67 20.78 -4.89 14.69
CA GLU A 67 19.33 -4.97 14.75
C GLU A 67 18.78 -3.84 15.63
N MET A 68 18.07 -2.91 15.04
CA MET A 68 17.39 -1.83 15.74
C MET A 68 15.88 -2.00 15.63
N THR A 69 15.18 -1.98 16.76
CA THR A 69 13.72 -2.01 16.78
C THR A 69 13.18 -0.63 16.39
N LEU A 70 12.27 -0.59 15.41
CA LEU A 70 11.59 0.64 15.03
C LEU A 70 10.48 0.96 16.03
N THR A 71 10.43 2.20 16.48
CA THR A 71 9.36 2.70 17.35
C THR A 71 8.89 4.06 16.83
N SER A 72 7.69 4.08 16.27
CA SER A 72 7.16 5.22 15.49
C SER A 72 6.24 6.14 16.30
N PHE A 73 6.25 6.06 17.64
CA PHE A 73 5.46 6.93 18.52
C PHE A 73 6.30 8.10 19.06
N ALA A 74 5.65 9.09 19.64
CA ALA A 74 6.32 10.21 20.30
C ALA A 74 7.27 9.70 21.41
N HIS A 75 8.52 10.17 21.42
CA HIS A 75 9.58 9.73 22.35
C HIS A 75 10.06 8.27 22.20
N GLY A 76 9.62 7.54 21.19
CA GLY A 76 10.26 6.28 20.81
C GLY A 76 11.63 6.51 20.14
N ALA A 77 12.42 5.45 19.98
CA ALA A 77 13.78 5.54 19.40
C ALA A 77 13.80 6.16 17.98
N ASN A 78 12.71 5.95 17.20
CA ASN A 78 12.49 6.55 15.88
C ASN A 78 11.34 7.56 15.87
N GLY A 79 10.78 7.87 17.03
CA GLY A 79 9.76 8.88 17.23
C GLY A 79 10.41 10.25 17.42
N TYR A 80 10.22 11.13 16.45
CA TYR A 80 10.72 12.49 16.56
C TYR A 80 9.71 13.38 17.28
N THR A 81 10.21 14.31 18.06
CA THR A 81 9.41 15.36 18.72
C THR A 81 8.87 16.41 17.73
N SER A 82 9.12 16.22 16.43
CA SER A 82 8.81 17.16 15.36
C SER A 82 8.00 16.56 14.23
N ASP A 83 7.65 17.37 13.23
CA ASP A 83 6.90 17.01 12.03
C ASP A 83 7.52 15.90 11.15
N ALA A 84 8.72 15.43 11.46
CA ALA A 84 9.43 14.39 10.72
C ALA A 84 8.95 12.96 11.02
N ARG A 85 8.10 12.76 12.04
CA ARG A 85 7.55 11.43 12.36
C ARG A 85 6.53 10.96 11.33
N PRO A 86 6.38 9.65 11.09
CA PRO A 86 5.36 9.14 10.19
C PRO A 86 3.96 9.37 10.78
N LYS A 87 3.17 10.25 10.17
CA LYS A 87 1.81 10.59 10.63
C LYS A 87 0.87 9.39 10.69
N SER A 88 1.09 8.38 9.86
CA SER A 88 0.28 7.14 9.86
C SER A 88 0.74 6.09 10.87
N GLY A 89 1.92 6.25 11.46
CA GLY A 89 2.56 5.24 12.31
C GLY A 89 3.31 4.15 11.54
N PHE A 90 3.31 4.21 10.20
CA PHE A 90 4.01 3.27 9.32
C PHE A 90 5.07 4.00 8.49
N LEU A 91 6.16 3.30 8.16
CA LEU A 91 7.25 3.80 7.32
C LEU A 91 7.31 2.99 6.02
N VAL A 92 7.81 3.62 4.96
CA VAL A 92 8.04 2.94 3.68
C VAL A 92 9.31 2.11 3.78
N ASN A 93 9.18 0.80 3.52
CA ASN A 93 10.32 -0.12 3.41
C ASN A 93 10.71 -0.36 1.93
N ARG A 94 9.74 -0.24 1.02
CA ARG A 94 9.99 -0.44 -0.41
C ARG A 94 11.04 0.53 -0.92
N PHE A 95 11.96 0.03 -1.76
CA PHE A 95 13.13 0.75 -2.29
C PHE A 95 14.20 1.12 -1.27
N TYR A 96 14.06 0.68 -0.01
CA TYR A 96 15.12 0.88 0.97
C TYR A 96 16.23 -0.16 0.77
N ASP A 97 17.47 0.31 0.69
CA ASP A 97 18.65 -0.56 0.69
C ASP A 97 19.07 -0.88 2.13
N HIS A 98 18.82 -2.11 2.55
CA HIS A 98 19.14 -2.59 3.89
C HIS A 98 20.64 -2.68 4.20
N THR A 99 21.51 -2.52 3.20
CA THR A 99 22.96 -2.46 3.37
C THR A 99 23.46 -1.04 3.61
N ALA A 100 22.63 -0.03 3.33
CA ALA A 100 22.98 1.37 3.53
C ALA A 100 23.12 1.72 5.01
N ASN A 101 24.15 2.50 5.36
CA ASN A 101 24.36 3.04 6.70
C ASN A 101 24.79 4.51 6.57
N SER A 102 23.79 5.39 6.43
CA SER A 102 24.02 6.82 6.24
C SER A 102 24.78 7.50 7.38
N ALA A 103 24.66 6.98 8.61
CA ALA A 103 25.40 7.49 9.76
C ALA A 103 26.91 7.28 9.61
N ASN A 104 27.33 6.25 8.88
CA ASN A 104 28.71 5.93 8.58
C ASN A 104 29.13 6.36 7.15
N GLY A 105 28.30 7.14 6.46
CA GLY A 105 28.57 7.60 5.09
C GLY A 105 28.42 6.53 4.03
N GLN A 106 27.80 5.40 4.34
CA GLN A 106 27.51 4.31 3.39
C GLN A 106 26.13 4.52 2.81
N TRP A 107 26.07 5.03 1.58
CA TRP A 107 24.83 5.29 0.86
C TRP A 107 24.43 4.05 0.05
N GLY A 108 23.17 3.69 0.11
CA GLY A 108 22.60 2.61 -0.71
C GLY A 108 22.25 3.09 -2.11
N GLU A 109 22.20 2.15 -3.04
CA GLU A 109 21.68 2.39 -4.37
C GLU A 109 20.20 2.03 -4.41
N ILE A 110 19.37 2.97 -4.86
CA ILE A 110 17.93 2.77 -5.03
C ILE A 110 17.61 2.75 -6.52
N THR A 111 17.09 1.62 -6.99
CA THR A 111 16.51 1.53 -8.34
C THR A 111 15.00 1.74 -8.26
N PHE A 112 14.53 2.86 -8.80
CA PHE A 112 13.10 3.12 -8.91
C PHE A 112 12.61 2.72 -10.31
N PRO A 113 11.71 1.71 -10.44
CA PRO A 113 11.22 1.29 -11.75
C PRO A 113 10.27 2.35 -12.30
N THR A 114 10.46 2.75 -13.54
CA THR A 114 9.51 3.61 -14.27
C THR A 114 8.24 2.83 -14.59
N PHE A 115 8.38 1.59 -15.05
CA PHE A 115 7.33 0.59 -15.22
C PHE A 115 7.95 -0.81 -15.19
N ARG A 116 7.15 -1.83 -14.91
CA ARG A 116 7.62 -3.20 -14.77
C ARG A 116 6.55 -4.22 -15.18
N LEU A 117 6.97 -5.46 -15.37
CA LEU A 117 6.11 -6.53 -15.88
C LEU A 117 4.84 -6.74 -15.06
N GLY A 118 4.90 -6.60 -13.73
CA GLY A 118 3.72 -6.70 -12.87
C GLY A 118 2.63 -5.68 -13.18
N GLU A 119 3.02 -4.46 -13.57
CA GLU A 119 2.08 -3.45 -14.05
C GLU A 119 1.44 -3.87 -15.38
N ILE A 120 2.24 -4.37 -16.32
CA ILE A 120 1.75 -4.82 -17.64
C ILE A 120 0.75 -5.97 -17.48
N TYR A 121 1.02 -6.91 -16.58
CA TYR A 121 0.09 -7.99 -16.26
C TYR A 121 -1.23 -7.44 -15.73
N LEU A 122 -1.19 -6.54 -14.76
CA LEU A 122 -2.40 -5.93 -14.18
C LEU A 122 -3.18 -5.10 -15.21
N ASN A 123 -2.49 -4.35 -16.08
CA ASN A 123 -3.12 -3.62 -17.18
C ASN A 123 -3.85 -4.57 -18.15
N PHE A 124 -3.24 -5.71 -18.48
CA PHE A 124 -3.84 -6.72 -19.35
C PHE A 124 -5.06 -7.38 -18.69
N ILE A 125 -4.95 -7.79 -17.41
CA ILE A 125 -6.06 -8.39 -16.66
C ILE A 125 -7.25 -7.43 -16.61
N GLU A 126 -7.02 -6.18 -16.22
CA GLU A 126 -8.06 -5.15 -16.13
C GLU A 126 -8.72 -4.92 -17.48
N ALA A 127 -7.95 -4.79 -18.56
CA ALA A 127 -8.49 -4.59 -19.91
C ALA A 127 -9.36 -5.76 -20.37
N VAL A 128 -8.95 -7.00 -20.12
CA VAL A 128 -9.73 -8.20 -20.46
C VAL A 128 -11.04 -8.26 -19.70
N LEU A 129 -11.02 -7.99 -18.38
CA LEU A 129 -12.22 -7.97 -17.54
C LEU A 129 -13.19 -6.85 -17.97
N GLU A 130 -12.68 -5.65 -18.21
CA GLU A 130 -13.49 -4.52 -18.71
C GLU A 130 -14.14 -4.83 -20.07
N CYS A 131 -13.41 -5.45 -21.00
CA CYS A 131 -13.98 -5.88 -22.28
C CYS A 131 -15.09 -6.90 -22.08
N LYS A 132 -14.89 -7.86 -21.20
CA LYS A 132 -15.89 -8.90 -20.93
C LYS A 132 -17.15 -8.33 -20.29
N ILE A 133 -17.03 -7.47 -19.29
CA ILE A 133 -18.15 -6.79 -18.62
C ILE A 133 -18.96 -5.95 -19.62
N ARG A 134 -18.28 -5.29 -20.55
CA ARG A 134 -18.91 -4.44 -21.58
C ARG A 134 -19.40 -5.19 -22.81
N GLY A 135 -19.24 -6.50 -22.86
CA GLY A 135 -19.62 -7.32 -24.01
C GLY A 135 -18.80 -7.05 -25.28
N VAL A 136 -17.57 -6.53 -25.13
CA VAL A 136 -16.66 -6.31 -26.25
C VAL A 136 -16.04 -7.65 -26.66
N ASN A 137 -16.08 -7.95 -27.96
CA ASN A 137 -15.51 -9.19 -28.48
C ASN A 137 -13.98 -9.14 -28.42
N ILE A 138 -13.38 -10.10 -27.75
CA ILE A 138 -11.95 -10.30 -27.64
C ILE A 138 -11.56 -11.72 -28.04
N PRO A 139 -10.30 -12.01 -28.41
CA PRO A 139 -9.86 -13.37 -28.68
C PRO A 139 -10.20 -14.33 -27.54
N ALA A 140 -10.71 -15.51 -27.85
CA ALA A 140 -11.24 -16.46 -26.88
C ALA A 140 -10.25 -16.88 -25.78
N ASN A 141 -8.93 -16.87 -26.10
CA ASN A 141 -7.86 -17.24 -25.17
C ASN A 141 -7.43 -16.11 -24.22
N TYR A 142 -7.91 -14.85 -24.43
CA TYR A 142 -7.40 -13.73 -23.61
C TYR A 142 -7.86 -13.81 -22.17
N TYR A 143 -9.05 -14.28 -21.90
CA TYR A 143 -9.51 -14.47 -20.53
C TYR A 143 -8.66 -15.51 -19.79
N THR A 144 -8.43 -16.68 -20.39
CA THR A 144 -7.57 -17.70 -19.81
C THR A 144 -6.16 -17.16 -19.56
N LYS A 145 -5.61 -16.44 -20.55
CA LYS A 145 -4.30 -15.81 -20.42
C LYS A 145 -4.22 -14.77 -19.29
N ALA A 146 -5.27 -13.98 -19.11
CA ALA A 146 -5.35 -13.01 -18.02
C ALA A 146 -5.32 -13.71 -16.64
N MET A 147 -6.04 -14.81 -16.49
CA MET A 147 -6.01 -15.59 -15.24
C MET A 147 -4.65 -16.26 -15.01
N GLU A 148 -3.99 -16.75 -16.06
CA GLU A 148 -2.64 -17.32 -16.00
C GLU A 148 -1.62 -16.28 -15.49
N VAL A 149 -1.55 -15.09 -16.09
CA VAL A 149 -0.59 -14.05 -15.67
C VAL A 149 -0.91 -13.50 -14.28
N TRP A 150 -2.19 -13.50 -13.87
CA TRP A 150 -2.57 -13.17 -12.50
C TRP A 150 -2.07 -14.21 -11.52
N GLN A 151 -2.19 -15.50 -11.87
CA GLN A 151 -1.62 -16.60 -11.10
C GLN A 151 -0.10 -16.47 -10.96
N GLU A 152 0.62 -16.15 -12.05
CA GLU A 152 2.07 -15.93 -11.99
C GLU A 152 2.44 -14.81 -11.02
N LEU A 153 1.67 -13.70 -11.03
CA LEU A 153 1.90 -12.57 -10.15
C LEU A 153 1.73 -12.96 -8.66
N ARG A 154 0.70 -13.75 -8.35
CA ARG A 154 0.41 -14.20 -6.99
C ARG A 154 1.34 -15.32 -6.52
N ALA A 155 1.66 -16.27 -7.39
CA ALA A 155 2.56 -17.38 -7.10
C ALA A 155 3.98 -16.90 -6.73
N ARG A 156 4.45 -15.79 -7.30
CA ARG A 156 5.74 -15.18 -6.96
C ARG A 156 5.88 -14.90 -5.45
N VAL A 157 4.79 -14.62 -4.78
CA VAL A 157 4.73 -14.30 -3.34
C VAL A 157 4.01 -15.39 -2.55
N ALA A 158 3.93 -16.60 -3.10
CA ALA A 158 3.31 -17.78 -2.49
C ALA A 158 1.83 -17.61 -2.09
N LEU A 159 1.09 -16.71 -2.76
CA LEU A 159 -0.35 -16.60 -2.61
C LEU A 159 -1.07 -17.61 -3.52
N PRO A 160 -2.21 -18.17 -3.10
CA PRO A 160 -3.06 -18.99 -3.95
C PRO A 160 -3.58 -18.19 -5.15
N SER A 161 -4.06 -18.88 -6.19
CA SER A 161 -4.65 -18.21 -7.35
C SER A 161 -5.88 -17.40 -6.95
N ILE A 162 -6.23 -16.41 -7.78
CA ILE A 162 -7.42 -15.61 -7.52
C ILE A 162 -8.70 -16.47 -7.57
N THR A 163 -8.74 -17.46 -8.44
CA THR A 163 -9.87 -18.38 -8.58
C THR A 163 -9.99 -19.38 -7.43
N GLU A 164 -8.89 -19.74 -6.79
CA GLU A 164 -8.90 -20.54 -5.55
C GLU A 164 -9.36 -19.71 -4.36
N SER A 165 -8.86 -18.46 -4.24
CA SER A 165 -9.25 -17.55 -3.16
C SER A 165 -10.70 -17.07 -3.27
N TYR A 166 -11.22 -16.94 -4.50
CA TYR A 166 -12.55 -16.40 -4.80
C TYR A 166 -13.27 -17.26 -5.87
N PRO A 167 -13.66 -18.51 -5.54
CA PRO A 167 -14.18 -19.46 -6.54
C PRO A 167 -15.54 -19.08 -7.14
N HIS A 168 -16.24 -18.15 -6.54
CA HIS A 168 -17.59 -17.71 -6.96
C HIS A 168 -17.63 -16.26 -7.43
N ALA A 169 -16.48 -15.59 -7.55
CA ALA A 169 -16.43 -14.20 -7.99
C ALA A 169 -16.89 -14.06 -9.44
N ASP A 170 -17.82 -13.15 -9.67
CA ASP A 170 -18.20 -12.74 -11.03
C ASP A 170 -17.17 -11.78 -11.65
N ASP A 171 -17.37 -11.39 -12.90
CA ASP A 171 -16.42 -10.53 -13.62
C ASP A 171 -16.26 -9.14 -12.99
N ASN A 172 -17.31 -8.57 -12.38
CA ASN A 172 -17.24 -7.28 -11.68
C ASN A 172 -16.43 -7.41 -10.37
N GLU A 173 -16.68 -8.46 -9.62
CA GLU A 173 -15.92 -8.77 -8.41
C GLU A 173 -14.46 -9.04 -8.73
N LEU A 174 -14.16 -9.75 -9.81
CA LEU A 174 -12.80 -9.96 -10.29
C LEU A 174 -12.14 -8.65 -10.70
N LEU A 175 -12.87 -7.73 -11.32
CA LEU A 175 -12.34 -6.39 -11.65
C LEU A 175 -11.98 -5.60 -10.40
N ASP A 176 -12.81 -5.61 -9.37
CA ASP A 176 -12.54 -4.97 -8.09
C ASP A 176 -11.34 -5.61 -7.38
N LEU A 177 -11.23 -6.94 -7.42
CA LEU A 177 -10.09 -7.67 -6.89
C LEU A 177 -8.79 -7.34 -7.65
N CYS A 178 -8.86 -7.22 -8.98
CA CYS A 178 -7.72 -6.79 -9.80
C CYS A 178 -7.24 -5.38 -9.40
N ARG A 179 -8.14 -4.45 -9.16
CA ARG A 179 -7.84 -3.09 -8.69
C ARG A 179 -7.24 -3.08 -7.27
N LYS A 180 -7.71 -3.96 -6.39
CA LYS A 180 -7.10 -4.17 -5.06
C LYS A 180 -5.70 -4.78 -5.18
N GLU A 181 -5.53 -5.81 -6.01
CA GLU A 181 -4.22 -6.42 -6.30
C GLU A 181 -3.24 -5.37 -6.82
N ARG A 182 -3.67 -4.52 -7.77
CA ARG A 182 -2.89 -3.41 -8.31
C ARG A 182 -2.43 -2.45 -7.21
N ARG A 183 -3.29 -2.10 -6.28
CA ARG A 183 -2.96 -1.22 -5.15
C ARG A 183 -1.86 -1.81 -4.25
N VAL A 184 -1.89 -3.12 -4.02
CA VAL A 184 -0.88 -3.83 -3.20
C VAL A 184 0.42 -4.00 -3.97
N GLU A 185 0.33 -4.50 -5.21
CA GLU A 185 1.48 -4.82 -6.04
C GLU A 185 2.31 -3.58 -6.40
N LEU A 186 1.64 -2.48 -6.74
CA LEU A 186 2.28 -1.22 -7.17
C LEU A 186 2.34 -0.17 -6.05
N ALA A 187 2.26 -0.60 -4.79
CA ALA A 187 2.36 0.30 -3.65
C ALA A 187 3.67 1.10 -3.70
N PHE A 188 3.58 2.43 -3.50
CA PHE A 188 4.67 3.40 -3.56
C PHE A 188 5.35 3.59 -4.94
N GLU A 189 4.75 3.08 -6.01
CA GLU A 189 5.21 3.28 -7.40
C GLU A 189 4.44 4.39 -8.14
N ASN A 190 3.80 5.30 -7.42
CA ASN A 190 3.06 6.46 -7.91
C ASN A 190 1.78 6.16 -8.74
N HIS A 191 1.37 4.89 -8.87
CA HIS A 191 0.20 4.52 -9.67
C HIS A 191 -1.13 4.97 -9.06
N ARG A 192 -1.28 4.87 -7.73
CA ARG A 192 -2.56 5.10 -7.05
C ARG A 192 -3.20 6.45 -7.37
N PHE A 193 -2.39 7.50 -7.49
CA PHE A 193 -2.87 8.84 -7.84
C PHE A 193 -3.59 8.86 -9.20
N PHE A 194 -3.06 8.17 -10.19
CA PHE A 194 -3.64 8.09 -11.53
C PHE A 194 -4.80 7.09 -11.56
N ASP A 195 -4.66 5.95 -10.92
CA ASP A 195 -5.65 4.88 -10.85
C ASP A 195 -7.00 5.40 -10.31
N THR A 196 -6.99 6.06 -9.14
CA THR A 196 -8.22 6.59 -8.53
C THR A 196 -8.93 7.61 -9.41
N ARG A 197 -8.17 8.39 -10.19
CA ARG A 197 -8.72 9.36 -11.14
C ARG A 197 -9.25 8.70 -12.39
N THR A 198 -8.54 7.74 -12.95
CA THR A 198 -8.96 6.98 -14.14
C THR A 198 -10.24 6.19 -13.86
N TRP A 199 -10.32 5.55 -12.70
CA TRP A 199 -11.51 4.81 -12.27
C TRP A 199 -12.64 5.72 -11.75
N LYS A 200 -12.39 7.02 -11.58
CA LYS A 200 -13.33 8.01 -11.02
C LYS A 200 -13.84 7.68 -9.62
N ILE A 201 -12.97 7.13 -8.78
CA ILE A 201 -13.24 6.81 -7.38
C ILE A 201 -12.48 7.71 -6.39
N ALA A 202 -11.80 8.75 -6.90
CA ALA A 202 -10.96 9.61 -6.06
C ALA A 202 -11.78 10.42 -5.02
N GLU A 203 -13.06 10.71 -5.29
CA GLU A 203 -13.94 11.35 -4.30
C GLU A 203 -14.13 10.48 -3.06
N GLU A 204 -14.15 9.15 -3.22
CA GLU A 204 -14.32 8.17 -2.15
C GLU A 204 -12.98 7.80 -1.48
N CYS A 205 -11.92 7.65 -2.28
CA CYS A 205 -10.62 7.12 -1.82
C CYS A 205 -9.64 8.20 -1.36
N ASP A 206 -9.64 9.38 -2.02
CA ASP A 206 -8.67 10.45 -1.81
C ASP A 206 -9.25 11.61 -0.99
N GLY A 207 -10.54 11.55 -0.64
CA GLY A 207 -11.24 12.49 0.22
C GLY A 207 -11.57 11.91 1.59
N GLY A 208 -11.98 12.79 2.54
CA GLY A 208 -12.43 12.38 3.85
C GLY A 208 -11.32 12.18 4.89
N LYS A 209 -11.56 11.29 5.83
CA LYS A 209 -10.64 11.01 6.95
C LYS A 209 -9.56 10.03 6.51
N MET A 210 -8.30 10.38 6.76
CA MET A 210 -7.15 9.48 6.60
C MET A 210 -6.79 8.93 7.98
N TRP A 211 -6.77 7.61 8.06
CA TRP A 211 -6.59 6.88 9.30
C TRP A 211 -5.16 6.35 9.43
N GLY A 212 -4.65 6.33 10.67
CA GLY A 212 -3.37 5.77 11.04
C GLY A 212 -3.38 5.34 12.50
N MET A 213 -2.22 4.98 13.02
CA MET A 213 -2.04 4.65 14.42
C MET A 213 -1.89 5.93 15.28
N ASN A 214 -2.08 5.80 16.59
CA ASN A 214 -1.90 6.90 17.52
C ASN A 214 -0.41 7.20 17.76
N VAL A 215 0.18 7.96 16.87
CA VAL A 215 1.60 8.37 16.96
C VAL A 215 1.88 9.40 18.05
N GLU A 216 0.84 9.99 18.64
CA GLU A 216 0.94 10.96 19.74
C GLU A 216 1.07 10.28 21.10
N THR A 217 0.89 8.97 21.16
CA THR A 217 1.05 8.24 22.41
C THR A 217 2.46 8.41 22.99
N THR A 218 2.56 8.38 24.30
CA THR A 218 3.83 8.45 25.01
C THR A 218 4.25 7.06 25.45
N GLY A 219 5.50 6.74 25.19
CA GLY A 219 6.13 5.50 25.62
C GLY A 219 7.61 5.76 25.94
N SER A 220 8.33 4.75 26.35
CA SER A 220 9.76 4.85 26.63
C SER A 220 10.51 3.65 26.03
N GLY A 221 11.66 3.92 25.43
CA GLY A 221 12.55 2.88 24.90
C GLY A 221 12.01 2.20 23.63
N ASP A 222 12.28 0.92 23.50
CA ASP A 222 12.05 0.12 22.30
C ASP A 222 10.72 -0.67 22.33
N VAL A 223 9.85 -0.40 23.31
CA VAL A 223 8.57 -1.08 23.46
C VAL A 223 7.45 -0.17 22.96
N THR A 224 6.70 -0.63 21.98
CA THR A 224 5.54 0.08 21.47
C THR A 224 4.40 -0.01 22.49
N PRO A 225 3.86 1.11 22.99
CA PRO A 225 2.72 1.10 23.90
C PRO A 225 1.45 0.57 23.22
N ASP A 226 0.59 -0.11 23.97
CA ASP A 226 -0.70 -0.61 23.44
C ASP A 226 -1.57 0.50 22.85
N SER A 227 -1.56 1.68 23.47
CA SER A 227 -2.28 2.86 22.96
C SER A 227 -1.80 3.38 21.60
N PHE A 228 -0.61 2.97 21.14
CA PHE A 228 -0.14 3.28 19.79
C PHE A 228 -1.04 2.65 18.72
N TRP A 229 -1.57 1.46 18.96
CA TRP A 229 -2.36 0.71 18.01
C TRP A 229 -3.81 1.21 17.89
N GLU A 230 -4.19 2.20 18.67
CA GLU A 230 -5.49 2.86 18.52
C GLU A 230 -5.56 3.62 17.19
N ARG A 231 -6.63 3.36 16.43
CA ARG A 231 -6.85 4.00 15.14
C ARG A 231 -7.23 5.46 15.31
N THR A 232 -6.46 6.37 14.76
CA THR A 232 -6.68 7.82 14.84
C THR A 232 -6.74 8.46 13.47
N VAL A 233 -7.42 9.60 13.37
CA VAL A 233 -7.47 10.41 12.15
C VAL A 233 -6.28 11.36 12.16
N PHE A 234 -5.29 11.12 11.31
CA PHE A 234 -4.11 11.99 11.22
C PHE A 234 -4.25 13.11 10.17
N GLU A 235 -5.20 13.00 9.24
CA GLU A 235 -5.44 13.98 8.20
C GLU A 235 -6.90 13.94 7.73
N LYS A 236 -7.43 15.10 7.33
CA LYS A 236 -8.71 15.21 6.61
C LYS A 236 -8.44 15.82 5.25
N ARG A 237 -8.76 15.10 4.19
CA ARG A 237 -8.57 15.55 2.81
C ARG A 237 -9.89 15.97 2.19
N VAL A 238 -9.81 16.92 1.27
CA VAL A 238 -10.96 17.36 0.48
C VAL A 238 -10.68 17.05 -0.98
N PHE A 239 -11.46 16.14 -1.55
CA PHE A 239 -11.47 15.90 -2.98
C PHE A 239 -12.83 16.31 -3.55
N LYS A 240 -12.83 17.09 -4.62
CA LYS A 240 -14.03 17.57 -5.33
C LYS A 240 -13.93 17.18 -6.80
N LYS A 241 -15.04 17.18 -7.54
CA LYS A 241 -15.07 16.86 -8.97
C LYS A 241 -14.06 17.64 -9.81
N GLN A 242 -13.85 18.93 -9.48
CA GLN A 242 -12.85 19.74 -10.15
C GLN A 242 -11.41 19.18 -10.05
N HIS A 243 -11.08 18.45 -8.98
CA HIS A 243 -9.73 17.90 -8.74
C HIS A 243 -9.38 16.70 -9.63
N TYR A 244 -10.30 16.22 -10.47
CA TYR A 244 -9.96 15.25 -11.53
C TYR A 244 -9.12 15.88 -12.64
N LEU A 245 -9.20 17.21 -12.82
CA LEU A 245 -8.44 17.97 -13.80
C LEU A 245 -7.58 19.02 -13.10
N TYR A 246 -6.40 19.29 -13.64
CA TYR A 246 -5.58 20.40 -13.15
C TYR A 246 -6.11 21.72 -13.70
N PRO A 247 -6.03 22.83 -12.92
CA PRO A 247 -6.31 24.16 -13.44
C PRO A 247 -5.22 24.57 -14.43
N PHE A 248 -5.61 25.30 -15.46
CA PHE A 248 -4.66 26.08 -16.25
C PHE A 248 -4.15 27.27 -15.43
N THR A 249 -2.88 27.60 -15.58
CA THR A 249 -2.34 28.79 -14.89
C THR A 249 -2.98 30.05 -15.44
N GLN A 250 -3.14 31.08 -14.60
CA GLN A 250 -3.69 32.36 -15.05
C GLN A 250 -2.83 32.99 -16.16
N THR A 251 -1.53 32.74 -16.17
CA THR A 251 -0.62 33.18 -17.21
C THR A 251 -0.98 32.56 -18.57
N GLU A 252 -1.21 31.25 -18.62
CA GLU A 252 -1.60 30.58 -19.86
C GLU A 252 -2.94 31.09 -20.41
N ILE A 253 -3.94 31.28 -19.54
CA ILE A 253 -5.24 31.84 -19.92
C ILE A 253 -5.07 33.25 -20.47
N SER A 254 -4.19 34.06 -19.87
CA SER A 254 -3.94 35.44 -20.31
C SER A 254 -3.24 35.50 -21.66
N LEU A 255 -2.36 34.56 -21.94
CA LEU A 255 -1.63 34.44 -23.23
C LEU A 255 -2.52 33.91 -24.35
N ASN A 256 -3.38 32.97 -24.05
CA ASN A 256 -4.29 32.35 -25.01
C ASN A 256 -5.75 32.63 -24.64
N LYS A 257 -6.34 33.66 -25.25
CA LYS A 257 -7.75 34.07 -24.99
C LYS A 257 -8.80 33.01 -25.41
N GLN A 258 -8.42 32.01 -26.18
CA GLN A 258 -9.31 30.88 -26.55
C GLN A 258 -9.28 29.74 -25.53
N LEU A 259 -8.34 29.79 -24.57
CA LEU A 259 -8.23 28.78 -23.53
C LEU A 259 -9.28 29.06 -22.44
N THR A 260 -10.14 28.09 -22.22
CA THR A 260 -11.13 28.14 -21.14
C THR A 260 -10.65 27.31 -19.96
N GLN A 261 -10.82 27.83 -18.75
CA GLN A 261 -10.48 27.12 -17.54
C GLN A 261 -11.27 25.81 -17.38
N ASN A 262 -10.64 24.80 -16.81
CA ASN A 262 -11.31 23.56 -16.48
C ASN A 262 -12.44 23.79 -15.47
N TYR A 263 -13.47 22.93 -15.55
CA TYR A 263 -14.67 23.05 -14.72
C TYR A 263 -14.34 23.14 -13.22
N GLY A 264 -14.89 24.16 -12.58
CA GLY A 264 -14.79 24.35 -11.13
C GLY A 264 -13.55 25.07 -10.61
N TRP A 265 -12.66 25.52 -11.54
CA TRP A 265 -11.47 26.30 -11.23
C TRP A 265 -11.61 27.79 -11.59
#